data_6b6a37daebc5669cbc462afe707c55d0
#
_entry.id   6b6a37daebc5669cbc462afe707c55d0
#
_cell.length_a   1.000
_cell.length_b   1.000
_cell.length_c   1.000
_cell.angle_alpha   90.00
_cell.angle_beta   90.00
_cell.angle_gamma   90.00
#
_symmetry.space_group_name_H-M   'P 1'
#
loop_
_entity.id
_entity.type
_entity.pdbx_description
1 polymer ?
#
loop_
_entity_poly.entity_id
_entity_poly.type
_entity_poly.pdbx_seq_one_letter_code
_entity_poly.pdbx_strand_id
1 'polypeptide(L)'
;MTASTAGREGIRLAVVQPHARPAPEAELAVIDAVGHVGDAAAAGAEIVLFPEGYPGPLRVESSFDAAGALAAAAREHRCAVCWSRIERGGDGLHRKVAYVHGPDGEQALRYVRAHPATGDVHPVLSGTALAPGDGFGLCEVAGVRVGVMICSELWIPEVARVLALRGAELLLGPAGGGFGEVADNWRLVARVRAIENNCYVGMTQNLFGDEDGSALIAGPEGIVADGPRDALVVGDVDLARVRWMRATDDSMAKPKPFRALPGQLRARRPELYGELAAPREGLYDYAAAGRLGTAAPVPAAASGRVGETA
;
A
#
# COMPACT_ATOMS: atom_id res chain seq x y z
N MET A 1 20.51 -15.42 -14.11
CA MET A 1 19.60 -16.57 -14.36
C MET A 1 18.28 -16.22 -13.70
N THR A 2 17.31 -15.75 -14.47
CA THR A 2 15.95 -15.42 -14.00
C THR A 2 15.23 -16.74 -13.73
N ALA A 3 15.04 -17.06 -12.44
CA ALA A 3 14.17 -18.18 -12.05
C ALA A 3 12.76 -17.89 -12.58
N SER A 4 12.25 -18.80 -13.40
CA SER A 4 10.92 -18.72 -13.97
C SER A 4 9.88 -18.69 -12.84
N THR A 5 9.04 -17.65 -12.83
CA THR A 5 7.89 -17.49 -11.91
C THR A 5 6.79 -18.55 -12.12
N ALA A 6 6.97 -19.46 -13.06
CA ALA A 6 5.96 -20.42 -13.50
C ALA A 6 5.67 -21.58 -12.50
N GLY A 7 6.27 -21.58 -11.29
CA GLY A 7 6.18 -22.73 -10.40
C GLY A 7 5.72 -22.47 -8.96
N ARG A 8 5.66 -21.22 -8.51
CA ARG A 8 5.29 -20.97 -7.10
C ARG A 8 3.77 -20.92 -6.95
N GLU A 9 3.21 -21.80 -6.08
CA GLU A 9 1.76 -21.93 -5.89
C GLU A 9 1.20 -20.97 -4.85
N GLY A 10 2.01 -20.57 -3.86
CA GLY A 10 1.57 -19.67 -2.80
C GLY A 10 2.72 -18.98 -2.07
N ILE A 11 2.37 -18.00 -1.25
CA ILE A 11 3.28 -17.27 -0.38
C ILE A 11 2.57 -16.88 0.91
N ARG A 12 3.29 -16.78 2.02
CA ARG A 12 2.75 -16.27 3.28
C ARG A 12 3.10 -14.79 3.45
N LEU A 13 2.07 -13.97 3.58
CA LEU A 13 2.16 -12.52 3.81
C LEU A 13 1.91 -12.21 5.28
N ALA A 14 2.74 -11.34 5.86
CA ALA A 14 2.47 -10.67 7.13
C ALA A 14 2.18 -9.18 6.89
N VAL A 15 1.14 -8.67 7.51
CA VAL A 15 0.85 -7.24 7.62
C VAL A 15 0.95 -6.82 9.08
N VAL A 16 1.81 -5.86 9.37
CA VAL A 16 2.11 -5.39 10.72
C VAL A 16 1.36 -4.09 10.97
N GLN A 17 0.65 -4.01 12.08
CA GLN A 17 0.00 -2.79 12.54
C GLN A 17 0.71 -2.24 13.79
N PRO A 18 1.78 -1.46 13.61
CA PRO A 18 2.58 -0.97 14.72
C PRO A 18 2.02 0.33 15.28
N HIS A 19 2.34 0.62 16.54
CA HIS A 19 2.21 1.97 17.08
C HIS A 19 3.27 2.90 16.48
N ALA A 20 2.81 4.03 15.93
CA ALA A 20 3.72 5.09 15.50
C ALA A 20 4.33 5.78 16.71
N ARG A 21 5.65 5.92 16.72
CA ARG A 21 6.36 6.65 17.76
C ARG A 21 6.36 8.15 17.47
N PRO A 22 5.96 9.01 18.42
CA PRO A 22 6.06 10.46 18.24
C PRO A 22 7.53 10.91 18.32
N ALA A 23 7.83 12.09 17.78
CA ALA A 23 9.12 12.75 18.04
C ALA A 23 9.23 13.09 19.54
N PRO A 24 10.43 12.97 20.19
CA PRO A 24 11.73 12.66 19.57
C PRO A 24 12.03 11.17 19.41
N GLU A 25 11.14 10.28 19.80
CA GLU A 25 11.39 8.81 19.82
C GLU A 25 11.16 8.14 18.46
N ALA A 26 10.87 8.89 17.41
CA ALA A 26 10.53 8.35 16.10
C ALA A 26 11.59 7.39 15.53
N GLU A 27 12.88 7.61 15.81
CA GLU A 27 13.97 6.74 15.35
C GLU A 27 13.94 5.36 16.01
N LEU A 28 13.40 5.23 17.24
CA LEU A 28 13.26 3.95 17.92
C LEU A 28 12.32 2.99 17.19
N ALA A 29 11.43 3.52 16.33
CA ALA A 29 10.58 2.70 15.47
C ALA A 29 11.38 1.78 14.53
N VAL A 30 12.65 2.09 14.25
CA VAL A 30 13.53 1.21 13.46
C VAL A 30 13.83 -0.09 14.22
N ILE A 31 14.05 0.01 15.55
CA ILE A 31 14.30 -1.16 16.40
C ILE A 31 13.04 -2.02 16.47
N ASP A 32 11.87 -1.38 16.66
CA ASP A 32 10.59 -2.08 16.68
C ASP A 32 10.32 -2.78 15.34
N ALA A 33 10.59 -2.11 14.22
CA ALA A 33 10.39 -2.67 12.89
C ALA A 33 11.27 -3.92 12.66
N VAL A 34 12.54 -3.88 13.08
CA VAL A 34 13.43 -5.07 13.01
C VAL A 34 12.86 -6.22 13.83
N GLY A 35 12.37 -5.95 15.06
CA GLY A 35 11.69 -6.94 15.89
C GLY A 35 10.47 -7.54 15.20
N HIS A 36 9.61 -6.70 14.62
CA HIS A 36 8.42 -7.17 13.89
C HIS A 36 8.77 -8.02 12.66
N VAL A 37 9.88 -7.74 11.96
CA VAL A 37 10.36 -8.61 10.87
C VAL A 37 10.71 -10.00 11.41
N GLY A 38 11.40 -10.07 12.56
CA GLY A 38 11.70 -11.34 13.23
C GLY A 38 10.45 -12.12 13.63
N ASP A 39 9.47 -11.45 14.25
CA ASP A 39 8.20 -12.07 14.65
C ASP A 39 7.41 -12.58 13.44
N ALA A 40 7.35 -11.80 12.37
CA ALA A 40 6.68 -12.20 11.13
C ALA A 40 7.36 -13.42 10.50
N ALA A 41 8.69 -13.43 10.45
CA ALA A 41 9.46 -14.57 9.93
C ALA A 41 9.27 -15.83 10.81
N ALA A 42 9.22 -15.68 12.14
CA ALA A 42 8.93 -16.78 13.06
C ALA A 42 7.51 -17.36 12.84
N ALA A 43 6.55 -16.51 12.39
CA ALA A 43 5.22 -16.94 11.96
C ALA A 43 5.21 -17.53 10.52
N GLY A 44 6.37 -17.64 9.88
CA GLY A 44 6.54 -18.21 8.55
C GLY A 44 6.26 -17.23 7.40
N ALA A 45 6.20 -15.93 7.65
CA ALA A 45 6.01 -14.95 6.60
C ALA A 45 7.23 -14.85 5.68
N GLU A 46 6.97 -14.66 4.40
CA GLU A 46 7.97 -14.50 3.35
C GLU A 46 7.98 -13.07 2.79
N ILE A 47 6.89 -12.33 3.01
CA ILE A 47 6.77 -10.89 2.76
C ILE A 47 6.18 -10.24 4.01
N VAL A 48 6.76 -9.13 4.42
CA VAL A 48 6.30 -8.30 5.55
C VAL A 48 5.92 -6.93 5.02
N LEU A 49 4.72 -6.47 5.34
CA LEU A 49 4.23 -5.14 5.00
C LEU A 49 4.11 -4.27 6.25
N PHE A 50 4.77 -3.12 6.23
CA PHE A 50 4.60 -2.04 7.18
C PHE A 50 3.70 -0.94 6.63
N PRO A 51 3.08 -0.11 7.50
CA PRO A 51 2.21 0.98 7.05
C PRO A 51 2.97 2.17 6.45
N GLU A 52 2.22 3.16 5.98
CA GLU A 52 2.76 4.38 5.40
C GLU A 52 3.60 5.17 6.41
N GLY A 53 4.83 5.53 5.99
CA GLY A 53 5.75 6.31 6.83
C GLY A 53 6.27 5.57 8.06
N TYR A 54 6.24 4.24 8.05
CA TYR A 54 6.81 3.41 9.09
C TYR A 54 7.93 2.53 8.53
N PRO A 55 9.07 2.38 9.23
CA PRO A 55 9.39 3.04 10.48
C PRO A 55 9.76 4.53 10.35
N GLY A 56 9.71 5.09 9.16
CA GLY A 56 9.89 6.50 8.93
C GLY A 56 11.25 6.88 8.28
N PRO A 57 11.58 8.18 8.31
CA PRO A 57 10.80 9.25 8.93
C PRO A 57 9.48 9.55 8.22
N LEU A 58 8.47 9.92 9.02
CA LEU A 58 7.15 10.36 8.53
C LEU A 58 7.10 11.88 8.29
N ARG A 59 8.01 12.63 8.91
CA ARG A 59 8.09 14.10 8.83
C ARG A 59 9.41 14.54 8.20
N VAL A 60 9.38 15.70 7.54
CA VAL A 60 10.55 16.22 6.79
C VAL A 60 11.70 16.69 7.68
N GLU A 61 11.41 17.07 8.91
CA GLU A 61 12.41 17.50 9.90
C GLU A 61 13.19 16.33 10.52
N SER A 62 12.73 15.10 10.33
CA SER A 62 13.40 13.91 10.84
C SER A 62 14.40 13.38 9.80
N SER A 63 15.59 12.97 10.24
CA SER A 63 16.70 12.63 9.35
C SER A 63 17.34 11.26 9.62
N PHE A 64 16.67 10.36 10.34
CA PHE A 64 17.20 9.01 10.54
C PHE A 64 17.00 8.11 9.29
N ASP A 65 17.83 7.09 9.17
CA ASP A 65 17.76 6.13 8.06
C ASP A 65 17.48 4.71 8.54
N ALA A 66 16.37 4.15 8.09
CA ALA A 66 15.95 2.79 8.39
C ALA A 66 16.42 1.76 7.35
N ALA A 67 16.90 2.20 6.17
CA ALA A 67 17.11 1.31 5.03
C ALA A 67 18.12 0.20 5.32
N GLY A 68 19.27 0.55 5.92
CA GLY A 68 20.31 -0.42 6.25
C GLY A 68 19.85 -1.48 7.26
N ALA A 69 19.11 -1.06 8.30
CA ALA A 69 18.59 -1.96 9.32
C ALA A 69 17.54 -2.93 8.76
N LEU A 70 16.61 -2.43 7.93
CA LEU A 70 15.57 -3.26 7.32
C LEU A 70 16.12 -4.17 6.22
N ALA A 71 17.11 -3.73 5.45
CA ALA A 71 17.83 -4.59 4.50
C ALA A 71 18.56 -5.74 5.21
N ALA A 72 19.20 -5.45 6.36
CA ALA A 72 19.83 -6.46 7.20
C ALA A 72 18.83 -7.46 7.76
N ALA A 73 17.71 -6.97 8.32
CA ALA A 73 16.64 -7.82 8.85
C ALA A 73 16.02 -8.70 7.76
N ALA A 74 15.75 -8.14 6.56
CA ALA A 74 15.25 -8.90 5.42
C ALA A 74 16.19 -10.08 5.07
N ARG A 75 17.49 -9.83 5.03
CA ARG A 75 18.51 -10.84 4.75
C ARG A 75 18.63 -11.88 5.87
N GLU A 76 18.68 -11.44 7.12
CA GLU A 76 18.79 -12.31 8.29
C GLU A 76 17.63 -13.29 8.38
N HIS A 77 16.42 -12.79 8.20
CA HIS A 77 15.21 -13.57 8.32
C HIS A 77 14.72 -14.18 6.98
N ARG A 78 15.41 -13.89 5.87
CA ARG A 78 15.08 -14.38 4.51
C ARG A 78 13.65 -14.06 4.08
N CYS A 79 13.14 -12.92 4.45
CA CYS A 79 11.83 -12.43 4.05
C CYS A 79 11.94 -11.06 3.35
N ALA A 80 11.07 -10.79 2.39
CA ALA A 80 10.98 -9.48 1.80
C ALA A 80 10.29 -8.50 2.75
N VAL A 81 10.72 -7.22 2.74
CA VAL A 81 10.18 -6.19 3.63
C VAL A 81 9.74 -4.98 2.82
N CYS A 82 8.45 -4.65 2.89
CA CYS A 82 7.89 -3.42 2.33
C CYS A 82 7.68 -2.39 3.44
N TRP A 83 8.29 -1.22 3.29
CA TRP A 83 8.25 -0.13 4.25
C TRP A 83 8.28 1.23 3.55
N SER A 84 8.07 2.34 4.26
CA SER A 84 8.05 3.65 3.63
C SER A 84 8.51 4.80 4.52
N ARG A 85 8.91 5.90 3.86
CA ARG A 85 9.34 7.13 4.51
C ARG A 85 9.08 8.36 3.65
N ILE A 86 9.26 9.54 4.24
CA ILE A 86 9.49 10.78 3.49
C ILE A 86 10.98 10.94 3.26
N GLU A 87 11.37 11.37 2.06
CA GLU A 87 12.74 11.68 1.74
C GLU A 87 12.86 12.95 0.90
N ARG A 88 14.01 13.61 0.99
CA ARG A 88 14.36 14.76 0.17
C ARG A 88 15.12 14.30 -1.06
N GLY A 89 14.63 14.65 -2.24
CA GLY A 89 15.32 14.39 -3.51
C GLY A 89 16.48 15.33 -3.76
N GLY A 90 17.31 15.01 -4.75
CA GLY A 90 18.42 15.87 -5.18
C GLY A 90 17.97 17.23 -5.75
N ASP A 91 16.72 17.34 -6.17
CA ASP A 91 16.05 18.59 -6.58
C ASP A 91 15.53 19.43 -5.40
N GLY A 92 15.76 18.99 -4.17
CA GLY A 92 15.31 19.65 -2.95
C GLY A 92 13.86 19.42 -2.57
N LEU A 93 13.08 18.71 -3.41
CA LEU A 93 11.68 18.40 -3.13
C LEU A 93 11.55 17.17 -2.23
N HIS A 94 10.53 17.17 -1.39
CA HIS A 94 10.21 16.02 -0.54
C HIS A 94 9.20 15.10 -1.23
N ARG A 95 9.34 13.80 -1.00
CA ARG A 95 8.52 12.75 -1.59
C ARG A 95 8.20 11.67 -0.58
N LYS A 96 7.04 11.11 -0.69
CA LYS A 96 6.69 9.88 0.05
C LYS A 96 7.12 8.68 -0.79
N VAL A 97 7.91 7.80 -0.20
CA VAL A 97 8.57 6.71 -0.91
C VAL A 97 8.37 5.40 -0.18
N ALA A 98 7.95 4.38 -0.91
CA ALA A 98 7.95 3.00 -0.43
C ALA A 98 9.16 2.25 -1.00
N TYR A 99 9.72 1.39 -0.17
CA TYR A 99 10.81 0.49 -0.50
C TYR A 99 10.37 -0.96 -0.34
N VAL A 100 10.90 -1.82 -1.18
CA VAL A 100 10.84 -3.26 -0.98
C VAL A 100 12.26 -3.79 -1.01
N HIS A 101 12.70 -4.38 0.10
CA HIS A 101 13.92 -5.17 0.17
C HIS A 101 13.58 -6.64 -0.06
N GLY A 102 14.37 -7.33 -0.87
CA GLY A 102 14.24 -8.76 -1.10
C GLY A 102 14.77 -9.60 0.07
N PRO A 103 14.55 -10.93 0.03
CA PRO A 103 15.05 -11.86 1.06
C PRO A 103 16.59 -11.92 1.13
N ASP A 104 17.27 -11.36 0.16
CA ASP A 104 18.75 -11.16 0.09
C ASP A 104 19.18 -9.83 0.68
N GLY A 105 18.23 -8.97 1.08
CA GLY A 105 18.46 -7.62 1.56
C GLY A 105 18.68 -6.59 0.45
N GLU A 106 18.66 -7.00 -0.82
CA GLU A 106 18.81 -6.06 -1.92
C GLU A 106 17.50 -5.26 -2.15
N GLN A 107 17.63 -4.03 -2.61
CA GLN A 107 16.49 -3.18 -2.90
C GLN A 107 15.82 -3.61 -4.22
N ALA A 108 14.68 -4.31 -4.12
CA ALA A 108 13.89 -4.73 -5.27
C ALA A 108 13.01 -3.60 -5.84
N LEU A 109 12.60 -2.65 -5.00
CA LEU A 109 11.77 -1.51 -5.41
C LEU A 109 12.10 -0.26 -4.60
N ARG A 110 12.12 0.89 -5.29
CA ARG A 110 11.92 2.22 -4.73
C ARG A 110 10.78 2.87 -5.50
N TYR A 111 9.66 3.09 -4.84
CA TYR A 111 8.47 3.67 -5.44
C TYR A 111 8.15 5.02 -4.83
N VAL A 112 8.17 6.07 -5.65
CA VAL A 112 7.68 7.39 -5.26
C VAL A 112 6.18 7.43 -5.49
N ARG A 113 5.41 7.79 -4.48
CA ARG A 113 3.95 7.91 -4.55
C ARG A 113 3.53 8.80 -5.72
N ALA A 114 2.78 8.24 -6.66
CA ALA A 114 2.36 8.96 -7.86
C ALA A 114 1.18 9.91 -7.61
N HIS A 115 0.32 9.58 -6.63
CA HIS A 115 -0.88 10.34 -6.28
C HIS A 115 -0.83 10.80 -4.82
N PRO A 116 -0.06 11.87 -4.50
CA PRO A 116 -0.09 12.47 -3.17
C PRO A 116 -1.51 12.81 -2.74
N ALA A 117 -1.84 12.58 -1.46
CA ALA A 117 -3.14 12.92 -0.92
C ALA A 117 -3.28 14.44 -0.78
N THR A 118 -4.51 14.92 -0.58
CA THR A 118 -4.79 16.34 -0.33
C THR A 118 -3.92 16.93 0.80
N GLY A 119 -3.72 16.16 1.89
CA GLY A 119 -2.87 16.57 3.00
C GLY A 119 -1.38 16.59 2.69
N ASP A 120 -0.95 15.93 1.61
CA ASP A 120 0.43 15.92 1.10
C ASP A 120 0.65 17.04 0.07
N VAL A 121 -0.37 17.34 -0.76
CA VAL A 121 -0.35 18.48 -1.71
C VAL A 121 -0.35 19.79 -0.94
N HIS A 122 -1.15 19.86 0.11
CA HIS A 122 -1.15 20.96 1.07
C HIS A 122 -0.36 20.52 2.31
N PRO A 123 0.62 21.30 2.82
CA PRO A 123 1.57 20.88 3.85
C PRO A 123 0.93 20.75 5.25
N VAL A 124 -0.11 19.93 5.38
CA VAL A 124 -0.84 19.72 6.64
C VAL A 124 -0.20 18.61 7.48
N LEU A 125 0.16 17.48 6.84
CA LEU A 125 0.64 16.29 7.55
C LEU A 125 2.16 16.26 7.69
N SER A 126 2.88 16.62 6.64
CA SER A 126 4.33 16.49 6.54
C SER A 126 5.10 17.79 6.82
N GLY A 127 4.41 18.91 7.04
CA GLY A 127 5.02 20.22 7.21
C GLY A 127 5.49 20.88 5.90
N THR A 128 5.47 20.15 4.78
CA THR A 128 5.77 20.66 3.43
C THR A 128 4.93 19.92 2.40
N ALA A 129 4.74 20.54 1.21
CA ALA A 129 4.10 19.85 0.11
C ALA A 129 5.01 18.75 -0.43
N LEU A 130 4.43 17.59 -0.77
CA LEU A 130 5.14 16.45 -1.32
C LEU A 130 4.97 16.39 -2.84
N ALA A 131 6.09 16.22 -3.53
CA ALA A 131 6.09 16.06 -4.97
C ALA A 131 5.66 14.64 -5.37
N PRO A 132 4.89 14.49 -6.48
CA PRO A 132 4.50 13.19 -7.01
C PRO A 132 5.68 12.44 -7.65
N GLY A 133 5.50 11.13 -7.84
CA GLY A 133 6.31 10.29 -8.72
C GLY A 133 5.71 10.17 -10.12
N ASP A 134 6.48 9.58 -11.03
CA ASP A 134 6.15 9.51 -12.47
C ASP A 134 5.65 8.13 -12.92
N GLY A 135 5.47 7.18 -11.99
CA GLY A 135 5.18 5.80 -12.35
C GLY A 135 4.45 5.03 -11.27
N PHE A 136 4.32 3.74 -11.49
CA PHE A 136 3.68 2.82 -10.56
C PHE A 136 4.69 1.85 -9.97
N GLY A 137 4.58 1.56 -8.68
CA GLY A 137 5.43 0.63 -7.95
C GLY A 137 5.13 -0.82 -8.32
N LEU A 138 6.04 -1.47 -9.06
CA LEU A 138 5.94 -2.88 -9.43
C LEU A 138 7.32 -3.53 -9.36
N CYS A 139 7.42 -4.67 -8.70
CA CYS A 139 8.64 -5.48 -8.65
C CYS A 139 8.31 -6.97 -8.63
N GLU A 140 9.34 -7.78 -8.80
CA GLU A 140 9.30 -9.20 -8.54
C GLU A 140 10.16 -9.50 -7.31
N VAL A 141 9.56 -10.06 -6.27
CA VAL A 141 10.23 -10.38 -5.01
C VAL A 141 9.66 -11.67 -4.43
N ALA A 142 10.50 -12.49 -3.84
CA ALA A 142 10.11 -13.81 -3.30
C ALA A 142 9.32 -14.68 -4.30
N GLY A 143 9.57 -14.53 -5.62
CA GLY A 143 8.88 -15.26 -6.69
C GLY A 143 7.44 -14.80 -6.94
N VAL A 144 7.07 -13.59 -6.51
CA VAL A 144 5.76 -12.97 -6.70
C VAL A 144 5.91 -11.63 -7.38
N ARG A 145 5.02 -11.31 -8.32
CA ARG A 145 4.91 -9.97 -8.87
C ARG A 145 4.03 -9.10 -7.97
N VAL A 146 4.68 -8.15 -7.31
CA VAL A 146 4.12 -7.31 -6.26
C VAL A 146 3.93 -5.89 -6.77
N GLY A 147 2.72 -5.33 -6.59
CA GLY A 147 2.43 -3.91 -6.78
C GLY A 147 2.34 -3.18 -5.45
N VAL A 148 2.77 -1.91 -5.40
CA VAL A 148 2.67 -1.08 -4.19
C VAL A 148 1.77 0.12 -4.47
N MET A 149 0.83 0.38 -3.56
CA MET A 149 -0.10 1.52 -3.57
C MET A 149 -0.04 2.21 -2.21
N ILE A 150 0.49 3.43 -2.17
CA ILE A 150 0.68 4.12 -0.89
C ILE A 150 -0.62 4.86 -0.49
N CYS A 151 -1.19 4.44 0.63
CA CYS A 151 -2.30 5.11 1.34
C CYS A 151 -3.51 5.36 0.42
N SER A 152 -3.92 6.61 0.20
CA SER A 152 -5.09 6.94 -0.61
C SER A 152 -5.01 6.48 -2.08
N GLU A 153 -3.88 5.99 -2.57
CA GLU A 153 -3.81 5.29 -3.85
C GLU A 153 -4.68 4.03 -3.89
N LEU A 154 -4.96 3.42 -2.71
CA LEU A 154 -5.94 2.34 -2.63
C LEU A 154 -7.34 2.78 -3.08
N TRP A 155 -7.68 4.06 -2.87
CA TRP A 155 -9.00 4.61 -3.24
C TRP A 155 -9.12 4.93 -4.72
N ILE A 156 -8.02 4.92 -5.47
CA ILE A 156 -7.97 5.20 -6.90
C ILE A 156 -7.99 3.86 -7.66
N PRO A 157 -9.14 3.46 -8.26
CA PRO A 157 -9.27 2.15 -8.91
C PRO A 157 -8.26 1.94 -10.04
N GLU A 158 -7.90 3.00 -10.73
CA GLU A 158 -6.97 2.97 -11.86
C GLU A 158 -5.57 2.51 -11.44
N VAL A 159 -5.10 2.87 -10.23
CA VAL A 159 -3.79 2.46 -9.72
C VAL A 159 -3.72 0.95 -9.56
N ALA A 160 -4.68 0.36 -8.84
CA ALA A 160 -4.76 -1.08 -8.67
C ALA A 160 -4.93 -1.81 -10.02
N ARG A 161 -5.77 -1.23 -10.91
CA ARG A 161 -6.04 -1.79 -12.23
C ARG A 161 -4.80 -1.83 -13.09
N VAL A 162 -4.02 -0.74 -13.15
CA VAL A 162 -2.78 -0.69 -13.94
C VAL A 162 -1.77 -1.70 -13.41
N LEU A 163 -1.58 -1.80 -12.09
CA LEU A 163 -0.69 -2.78 -11.48
C LEU A 163 -1.11 -4.22 -11.81
N ALA A 164 -2.40 -4.53 -11.70
CA ALA A 164 -2.92 -5.86 -12.06
C ALA A 164 -2.74 -6.20 -13.53
N LEU A 165 -2.98 -5.24 -14.44
CA LEU A 165 -2.76 -5.41 -15.88
C LEU A 165 -1.27 -5.57 -16.24
N ARG A 166 -0.37 -5.02 -15.43
CA ARG A 166 1.08 -5.25 -15.52
C ARG A 166 1.50 -6.56 -14.85
N GLY A 167 0.54 -7.36 -14.36
CA GLY A 167 0.75 -8.71 -13.85
C GLY A 167 0.92 -8.81 -12.34
N ALA A 168 0.72 -7.75 -11.55
CA ALA A 168 0.76 -7.86 -10.09
C ALA A 168 -0.25 -8.90 -9.60
N GLU A 169 0.20 -9.86 -8.82
CA GLU A 169 -0.60 -10.93 -8.21
C GLU A 169 -0.95 -10.59 -6.76
N LEU A 170 -0.10 -9.78 -6.12
CA LEU A 170 -0.24 -9.22 -4.79
C LEU A 170 -0.06 -7.71 -4.83
N LEU A 171 -0.98 -6.98 -4.22
CA LEU A 171 -0.90 -5.54 -4.02
C LEU A 171 -0.63 -5.25 -2.54
N LEU A 172 0.38 -4.46 -2.26
CA LEU A 172 0.74 -4.00 -0.92
C LEU A 172 0.26 -2.57 -0.73
N GLY A 173 -0.56 -2.34 0.27
CA GLY A 173 -1.15 -1.05 0.60
C GLY A 173 -0.66 -0.52 1.94
N PRO A 174 0.58 0.02 2.03
CA PRO A 174 0.98 0.78 3.21
C PRO A 174 0.11 2.02 3.34
N ALA A 175 -0.70 2.11 4.40
CA ALA A 175 -1.63 3.22 4.62
C ALA A 175 -1.31 3.99 5.91
N GLY A 176 -1.78 5.22 5.99
CA GLY A 176 -1.67 6.07 7.18
C GLY A 176 -2.62 5.63 8.30
N GLY A 177 -2.70 6.41 9.37
CA GLY A 177 -3.52 6.12 10.53
C GLY A 177 -5.01 6.01 10.26
N GLY A 178 -5.74 5.54 11.26
CA GLY A 178 -7.19 5.43 11.22
C GLY A 178 -7.87 6.80 11.09
N PHE A 179 -8.97 6.82 10.38
CA PHE A 179 -9.70 8.05 10.06
C PHE A 179 -11.13 8.01 10.60
N GLY A 180 -11.32 7.49 11.81
CA GLY A 180 -12.63 7.46 12.46
C GLY A 180 -13.72 6.82 11.58
N GLU A 181 -14.73 7.58 11.21
CA GLU A 181 -15.90 7.08 10.46
C GLU A 181 -15.57 6.46 9.09
N VAL A 182 -14.42 6.74 8.49
CA VAL A 182 -14.01 6.12 7.21
C VAL A 182 -13.20 4.83 7.38
N ALA A 183 -12.94 4.39 8.62
CA ALA A 183 -12.12 3.20 8.90
C ALA A 183 -12.66 1.94 8.22
N ASP A 184 -13.98 1.71 8.29
CA ASP A 184 -14.62 0.56 7.65
C ASP A 184 -14.49 0.60 6.13
N ASN A 185 -14.53 1.77 5.53
CA ASN A 185 -14.38 1.92 4.10
C ASN A 185 -12.96 1.58 3.61
N TRP A 186 -11.92 1.76 4.43
CA TRP A 186 -10.59 1.30 4.09
C TRP A 186 -10.55 -0.22 3.89
N ARG A 187 -11.19 -0.96 4.79
CA ARG A 187 -11.32 -2.43 4.69
C ARG A 187 -12.11 -2.82 3.44
N LEU A 188 -13.24 -2.13 3.20
CA LEU A 188 -14.07 -2.36 2.02
C LEU A 188 -13.30 -2.08 0.73
N VAL A 189 -12.59 -0.96 0.64
CA VAL A 189 -11.80 -0.59 -0.53
C VAL A 189 -10.71 -1.62 -0.81
N ALA A 190 -9.94 -2.04 0.19
CA ALA A 190 -8.92 -3.08 0.01
C ALA A 190 -9.55 -4.39 -0.53
N ARG A 191 -10.72 -4.76 0.01
CA ARG A 191 -11.48 -5.92 -0.44
C ARG A 191 -11.95 -5.78 -1.89
N VAL A 192 -12.46 -4.61 -2.28
CA VAL A 192 -12.90 -4.33 -3.66
C VAL A 192 -11.72 -4.41 -4.62
N ARG A 193 -10.56 -3.84 -4.26
CA ARG A 193 -9.34 -3.92 -5.09
C ARG A 193 -8.92 -5.36 -5.36
N ALA A 194 -9.06 -6.25 -4.37
CA ALA A 194 -8.78 -7.67 -4.55
C ALA A 194 -9.77 -8.34 -5.53
N ILE A 195 -11.06 -8.09 -5.34
CA ILE A 195 -12.14 -8.67 -6.16
C ILE A 195 -12.02 -8.24 -7.63
N GLU A 196 -11.99 -6.93 -7.87
CA GLU A 196 -12.06 -6.38 -9.23
C GLU A 196 -10.81 -6.61 -10.08
N ASN A 197 -9.69 -6.99 -9.43
CA ASN A 197 -8.41 -7.22 -10.10
C ASN A 197 -7.97 -8.70 -10.08
N ASN A 198 -8.78 -9.59 -9.48
CA ASN A 198 -8.41 -11.00 -9.29
C ASN A 198 -6.96 -11.11 -8.78
N CYS A 199 -6.70 -10.49 -7.61
CA CYS A 199 -5.40 -10.48 -6.95
C CYS A 199 -5.58 -10.49 -5.43
N TYR A 200 -4.48 -10.61 -4.69
CA TYR A 200 -4.49 -10.38 -3.26
C TYR A 200 -4.11 -8.94 -2.92
N VAL A 201 -4.60 -8.46 -1.80
CA VAL A 201 -4.26 -7.13 -1.24
C VAL A 201 -3.92 -7.30 0.24
N GLY A 202 -2.70 -6.92 0.61
CA GLY A 202 -2.33 -6.67 2.00
C GLY A 202 -2.46 -5.18 2.28
N MET A 203 -3.13 -4.80 3.36
CA MET A 203 -3.25 -3.40 3.80
C MET A 203 -3.00 -3.30 5.29
N THR A 204 -2.27 -2.29 5.71
CA THR A 204 -2.07 -1.97 7.12
C THR A 204 -1.95 -0.48 7.33
N GLN A 205 -2.35 -0.02 8.51
CA GLN A 205 -2.35 1.36 8.94
C GLN A 205 -1.56 1.53 10.24
N ASN A 206 -0.89 2.68 10.42
CA ASN A 206 -0.31 3.06 11.70
C ASN A 206 -1.38 3.25 12.77
N LEU A 207 -1.02 2.98 14.01
CA LEU A 207 -1.77 3.40 15.18
C LEU A 207 -1.15 4.67 15.76
N PHE A 208 -1.95 5.74 15.83
CA PHE A 208 -1.57 7.01 16.46
C PHE A 208 -2.38 7.18 17.75
N GLY A 209 -1.73 6.95 18.90
CA GLY A 209 -2.42 6.99 20.19
C GLY A 209 -3.56 5.97 20.27
N ASP A 210 -4.78 6.43 20.56
CA ASP A 210 -5.97 5.59 20.72
C ASP A 210 -6.78 5.43 19.41
N GLU A 211 -6.29 5.97 18.29
CA GLU A 211 -6.98 5.84 17.01
C GLU A 211 -7.06 4.38 16.54
N ASP A 212 -8.16 4.06 15.90
CA ASP A 212 -8.35 2.77 15.25
C ASP A 212 -7.59 2.74 13.92
N GLY A 213 -7.04 1.57 13.63
CA GLY A 213 -6.43 1.26 12.34
C GLY A 213 -6.91 -0.09 11.85
N SER A 214 -6.57 -0.42 10.63
CA SER A 214 -6.90 -1.71 10.02
C SER A 214 -5.65 -2.43 9.54
N ALA A 215 -5.61 -3.74 9.76
CA ALA A 215 -4.66 -4.65 9.13
C ALA A 215 -5.41 -5.85 8.59
N LEU A 216 -5.30 -6.10 7.29
CA LEU A 216 -5.99 -7.22 6.66
C LEU A 216 -5.27 -7.73 5.42
N ILE A 217 -5.54 -8.97 5.09
CA ILE A 217 -5.18 -9.63 3.84
C ILE A 217 -6.49 -10.05 3.16
N ALA A 218 -6.78 -9.45 2.01
CA ALA A 218 -7.94 -9.76 1.20
C ALA A 218 -7.54 -10.50 -0.07
N GLY A 219 -8.27 -11.55 -0.40
CA GLY A 219 -8.17 -12.23 -1.70
C GLY A 219 -9.39 -11.95 -2.57
N PRO A 220 -9.37 -12.41 -3.82
CA PRO A 220 -10.48 -12.18 -4.74
C PRO A 220 -11.78 -12.82 -4.24
N GLU A 221 -11.73 -13.89 -3.47
CA GLU A 221 -12.90 -14.65 -3.03
C GLU A 221 -13.29 -14.40 -1.56
N GLY A 222 -12.47 -13.69 -0.78
CA GLY A 222 -12.74 -13.44 0.63
C GLY A 222 -11.65 -12.66 1.33
N ILE A 223 -11.89 -12.31 2.58
CA ILE A 223 -10.87 -11.92 3.52
C ILE A 223 -10.14 -13.21 3.92
N VAL A 224 -8.81 -13.19 3.81
CA VAL A 224 -7.93 -14.32 4.18
C VAL A 224 -7.62 -14.26 5.66
N ALA A 225 -7.21 -13.08 6.10
CA ALA A 225 -6.90 -12.81 7.49
C ALA A 225 -7.15 -11.34 7.79
N ASP A 226 -7.59 -11.05 8.99
CA ASP A 226 -7.64 -9.72 9.57
C ASP A 226 -7.38 -9.84 11.08
N GLY A 227 -7.04 -8.74 11.69
CA GLY A 227 -6.67 -8.76 13.09
C GLY A 227 -7.22 -7.57 13.85
N PRO A 228 -7.29 -7.72 15.19
CA PRO A 228 -7.56 -6.62 16.08
C PRO A 228 -6.41 -5.59 16.01
N ARG A 229 -6.60 -4.49 16.74
CA ARG A 229 -5.57 -3.49 16.97
C ARG A 229 -4.27 -4.15 17.48
N ASP A 230 -3.13 -3.60 17.08
CA ASP A 230 -1.77 -4.09 17.41
C ASP A 230 -1.44 -5.49 16.83
N ALA A 231 -2.16 -5.93 15.82
CA ALA A 231 -1.98 -7.29 15.33
C ALA A 231 -0.81 -7.41 14.33
N LEU A 232 -0.09 -8.51 14.47
CA LEU A 232 0.62 -9.14 13.38
C LEU A 232 -0.36 -10.08 12.67
N VAL A 233 -0.88 -9.66 11.54
CA VAL A 233 -1.83 -10.45 10.74
C VAL A 233 -1.06 -11.24 9.70
N VAL A 234 -1.18 -12.57 9.73
CA VAL A 234 -0.50 -13.47 8.80
C VAL A 234 -1.52 -14.29 8.03
N GLY A 235 -1.32 -14.41 6.72
CA GLY A 235 -2.22 -15.19 5.88
C GLY A 235 -1.54 -15.72 4.62
N ASP A 236 -2.11 -16.81 4.08
CA ASP A 236 -1.62 -17.45 2.88
C ASP A 236 -2.24 -16.81 1.62
N VAL A 237 -1.38 -16.46 0.67
CA VAL A 237 -1.73 -15.94 -0.65
C VAL A 237 -1.62 -17.07 -1.66
N ASP A 238 -2.74 -17.50 -2.22
CA ASP A 238 -2.82 -18.56 -3.22
C ASP A 238 -2.61 -17.97 -4.63
N LEU A 239 -1.37 -18.03 -5.11
CA LEU A 239 -0.98 -17.52 -6.43
C LEU A 239 -1.51 -18.40 -7.56
N ALA A 240 -1.61 -19.70 -7.32
CA ALA A 240 -2.17 -20.65 -8.30
C ALA A 240 -3.64 -20.29 -8.57
N ARG A 241 -4.39 -19.95 -7.50
CA ARG A 241 -5.79 -19.52 -7.62
C ARG A 241 -5.93 -18.21 -8.38
N VAL A 242 -5.07 -17.22 -8.13
CA VAL A 242 -5.04 -15.95 -8.88
C VAL A 242 -4.83 -16.21 -10.37
N ARG A 243 -3.82 -17.02 -10.71
CA ARG A 243 -3.50 -17.37 -12.10
C ARG A 243 -4.64 -18.10 -12.78
N TRP A 244 -5.24 -19.07 -12.06
CA TRP A 244 -6.42 -19.77 -12.56
C TRP A 244 -7.59 -18.80 -12.83
N MET A 245 -7.91 -17.91 -11.90
CA MET A 245 -9.01 -16.95 -12.07
C MET A 245 -8.77 -15.98 -13.24
N ARG A 246 -7.52 -15.61 -13.49
CA ARG A 246 -7.17 -14.73 -14.62
C ARG A 246 -7.17 -15.45 -15.97
N ALA A 247 -6.83 -16.75 -16.01
CA ALA A 247 -6.77 -17.57 -17.21
C ALA A 247 -8.11 -18.20 -17.59
N THR A 248 -9.03 -18.33 -16.63
CA THR A 248 -10.33 -18.99 -16.80
C THR A 248 -11.42 -17.96 -17.13
N ASP A 249 -12.46 -18.40 -17.83
CA ASP A 249 -13.67 -17.62 -18.04
C ASP A 249 -14.75 -17.97 -17.02
N ASP A 250 -15.71 -17.06 -16.82
CA ASP A 250 -16.95 -17.38 -16.12
C ASP A 250 -17.71 -18.43 -16.92
N SER A 251 -17.50 -19.70 -16.61
CA SER A 251 -18.29 -20.77 -17.19
C SER A 251 -19.74 -20.63 -16.72
N MET A 252 -20.70 -20.86 -17.57
CA MET A 252 -22.11 -20.92 -17.21
C MET A 252 -22.47 -22.20 -16.43
N ALA A 253 -21.48 -23.05 -16.14
CA ALA A 253 -21.67 -24.25 -15.35
C ALA A 253 -22.17 -23.97 -13.92
N LYS A 254 -23.00 -24.84 -13.41
CA LYS A 254 -23.53 -24.79 -12.03
C LYS A 254 -23.26 -26.13 -11.33
N PRO A 255 -22.90 -26.11 -10.05
CA PRO A 255 -22.58 -24.93 -9.22
C PRO A 255 -21.27 -24.27 -9.66
N LYS A 256 -21.15 -22.94 -9.45
CA LYS A 256 -19.92 -22.21 -9.77
C LYS A 256 -18.86 -22.48 -8.70
N PRO A 257 -17.64 -22.88 -9.11
CA PRO A 257 -16.57 -23.21 -8.17
C PRO A 257 -15.77 -21.99 -7.70
N PHE A 258 -16.36 -20.78 -7.71
CA PHE A 258 -15.72 -19.52 -7.41
C PHE A 258 -16.69 -18.50 -6.80
N ARG A 259 -16.13 -17.53 -6.02
CA ARG A 259 -16.86 -16.45 -5.36
C ARG A 259 -16.60 -15.08 -5.94
N ALA A 260 -15.70 -14.97 -6.91
CA ALA A 260 -15.45 -13.78 -7.71
C ALA A 260 -15.59 -14.13 -9.19
N LEU A 261 -15.61 -13.14 -10.07
CA LEU A 261 -15.79 -13.38 -11.50
C LEU A 261 -14.43 -13.68 -12.17
N PRO A 262 -14.17 -14.94 -12.60
CA PRO A 262 -12.99 -15.24 -13.38
C PRO A 262 -13.00 -14.53 -14.73
N GLY A 263 -11.82 -14.28 -15.29
CA GLY A 263 -11.67 -13.70 -16.61
C GLY A 263 -12.09 -12.24 -16.75
N GLN A 264 -12.53 -11.57 -15.66
CA GLN A 264 -13.04 -10.19 -15.74
C GLN A 264 -12.01 -9.19 -16.30
N LEU A 265 -10.70 -9.42 -16.13
CA LEU A 265 -9.69 -8.56 -16.74
C LEU A 265 -9.66 -8.67 -18.26
N ARG A 266 -10.08 -9.81 -18.82
CA ARG A 266 -10.17 -10.05 -20.27
C ARG A 266 -11.46 -9.49 -20.89
N ALA A 267 -12.50 -9.29 -20.08
CA ALA A 267 -13.77 -8.71 -20.51
C ALA A 267 -13.71 -7.18 -20.72
N ARG A 268 -12.56 -6.56 -20.42
CA ARG A 268 -12.38 -5.11 -20.58
C ARG A 268 -12.41 -4.70 -22.06
N ARG A 269 -12.94 -3.50 -22.29
CA ARG A 269 -13.02 -2.87 -23.61
C ARG A 269 -12.28 -1.52 -23.58
N PRO A 270 -10.93 -1.53 -23.67
CA PRO A 270 -10.11 -0.32 -23.51
C PRO A 270 -10.49 0.81 -24.46
N GLU A 271 -11.01 0.47 -25.63
CA GLU A 271 -11.45 1.44 -26.64
C GLU A 271 -12.63 2.33 -26.17
N LEU A 272 -13.30 1.95 -25.07
CA LEU A 272 -14.40 2.72 -24.47
C LEU A 272 -13.95 3.58 -23.29
N TYR A 273 -12.69 3.54 -22.88
CA TYR A 273 -12.23 4.15 -21.62
C TYR A 273 -11.44 5.45 -21.84
N GLY A 274 -11.68 6.13 -22.96
CA GLY A 274 -10.97 7.38 -23.28
C GLY A 274 -11.11 8.45 -22.20
N GLU A 275 -12.26 8.52 -21.55
CA GLU A 275 -12.56 9.48 -20.48
C GLU A 275 -11.66 9.31 -19.24
N LEU A 276 -11.14 8.10 -18.99
CA LEU A 276 -10.22 7.87 -17.86
C LEU A 276 -8.86 8.53 -18.08
N ALA A 277 -8.45 8.73 -19.34
CA ALA A 277 -7.18 9.34 -19.67
C ALA A 277 -7.32 10.80 -20.13
N ALA A 278 -8.55 11.29 -20.34
CA ALA A 278 -8.80 12.63 -20.81
C ALA A 278 -8.53 13.67 -19.69
N PRO A 279 -7.78 14.74 -19.99
CA PRO A 279 -7.64 15.86 -19.05
C PRO A 279 -9.01 16.45 -18.70
N ARG A 280 -9.21 16.78 -17.43
CA ARG A 280 -10.44 17.41 -16.93
C ARG A 280 -10.11 18.58 -16.03
N GLU A 281 -11.00 19.59 -16.05
CA GLU A 281 -10.96 20.67 -15.07
C GLU A 281 -11.18 20.11 -13.65
N GLY A 282 -10.53 20.72 -12.67
CA GLY A 282 -10.66 20.34 -11.25
C GLY A 282 -9.74 19.22 -10.76
N LEU A 283 -8.87 18.67 -11.64
CA LEU A 283 -7.81 17.76 -11.19
C LEU A 283 -6.72 18.54 -10.43
N TYR A 284 -6.04 17.87 -9.49
CA TYR A 284 -4.89 18.45 -8.83
C TYR A 284 -3.76 18.72 -9.84
N ASP A 285 -3.18 19.94 -9.77
CA ASP A 285 -1.96 20.24 -10.49
C ASP A 285 -0.76 19.67 -9.72
N TYR A 286 -0.49 18.39 -9.91
CA TYR A 286 0.67 17.73 -9.31
C TYR A 286 2.00 18.29 -9.82
N ALA A 287 2.06 18.94 -10.98
CA ALA A 287 3.26 19.58 -11.46
C ALA A 287 3.63 20.81 -10.63
N ALA A 288 2.64 21.49 -10.05
CA ALA A 288 2.84 22.56 -9.07
C ALA A 288 3.05 22.02 -7.64
N ALA A 289 2.60 20.80 -7.33
CA ALA A 289 2.79 20.19 -6.02
C ALA A 289 4.27 20.04 -5.71
N GLY A 290 4.68 20.45 -4.52
CA GLY A 290 6.09 20.47 -4.10
C GLY A 290 6.82 21.77 -4.44
N ARG A 291 6.32 22.61 -5.37
CA ARG A 291 6.83 23.96 -5.60
C ARG A 291 6.18 25.00 -4.70
N LEU A 292 5.06 24.62 -4.07
CA LEU A 292 4.32 25.47 -3.14
C LEU A 292 5.05 25.52 -1.78
N GLY A 293 6.20 26.16 -1.76
CA GLY A 293 7.05 26.33 -0.58
C GLY A 293 6.44 27.16 0.55
N THR A 294 5.24 27.68 0.39
CA THR A 294 4.44 28.32 1.44
C THR A 294 2.97 28.12 1.11
N ALA A 295 2.30 27.30 1.88
CA ALA A 295 0.87 27.05 1.70
C ALA A 295 0.07 28.35 1.80
N ALA A 296 -0.78 28.57 0.81
CA ALA A 296 -1.98 29.35 1.07
C ALA A 296 -2.77 28.62 2.18
N PRO A 297 -3.29 29.33 3.20
CA PRO A 297 -4.06 28.69 4.25
C PRO A 297 -5.21 27.90 3.60
N VAL A 298 -5.34 26.63 3.94
CA VAL A 298 -6.49 25.82 3.59
C VAL A 298 -7.72 26.63 4.01
N PRO A 299 -8.68 26.93 3.12
CA PRO A 299 -9.92 27.55 3.55
C PRO A 299 -10.48 26.66 4.65
N ALA A 300 -10.75 27.24 5.82
CA ALA A 300 -11.38 26.51 6.91
C ALA A 300 -12.62 25.83 6.32
N ALA A 301 -12.65 24.51 6.35
CA ALA A 301 -13.84 23.76 5.97
C ALA A 301 -14.98 24.41 6.74
N ALA A 302 -15.97 24.91 6.03
CA ALA A 302 -17.13 25.47 6.66
C ALA A 302 -17.66 24.38 7.61
N SER A 303 -17.45 24.57 8.91
CA SER A 303 -18.02 23.72 9.94
C SER A 303 -19.53 23.93 9.87
N GLY A 304 -20.18 23.19 8.96
CA GLY A 304 -21.60 23.05 8.93
C GLY A 304 -22.02 22.39 10.24
N ARG A 305 -22.39 23.20 11.22
CA ARG A 305 -23.19 22.71 12.33
C ARG A 305 -24.44 22.10 11.70
N VAL A 306 -24.52 20.79 11.74
CA VAL A 306 -25.78 20.09 11.55
C VAL A 306 -26.68 20.58 12.69
N GLY A 307 -27.69 21.39 12.33
CA GLY A 307 -28.58 21.98 13.29
C GLY A 307 -29.28 20.90 14.10
N GLU A 308 -29.18 21.02 15.42
CA GLU A 308 -30.18 20.49 16.32
C GLU A 308 -31.53 21.08 15.92
N THR A 309 -32.40 20.24 15.40
CA THR A 309 -33.81 20.51 15.36
C THR A 309 -34.50 19.56 16.32
N ALA A 310 -35.22 20.16 17.26
CA ALA A 310 -36.06 19.64 18.33
C ALA A 310 -36.94 18.45 17.97
#